data_eab7285d2451001dd5dd27f104f1c9df
#
_entry.id   eab7285d2451001dd5dd27f104f1c9df
#
_cell.length_a   1.000
_cell.length_b   1.000
_cell.length_c   1.000
_cell.angle_alpha   90.00
_cell.angle_beta   90.00
_cell.angle_gamma   90.00
#
_symmetry.space_group_name_H-M   'P 1'
#
loop_
_entity.id
_entity.type
_entity.pdbx_description
1 polymer ?
#
loop_
_entity_poly.entity_id
_entity_poly.type
_entity_poly.pdbx_seq_one_letter_code
_entity_poly.pdbx_strand_id
1 'polypeptide(L)'
;MQKNMDTCPQLTIEVTDDGSATLFVPALDEHYHSVKGALTESQHIFIDMGLNHCTVAHPHILEIGLGTGLNCFLTYLSSKEQNRNIHYTGIERYPLNEETIHQLDYATLIGKGHAKAYYAIHEAEWEKDVHLSDTFTLHKIEGDFTQYNFQGKYDLVYFDAFAPEKQPEMWEQSLFEVLYKVMNPGGILTTYCAKGIVRRMLQTA
;
A
#
# COMPACT_ATOMS: atom_id res chain seq x y z
N MET A 1 -13.21 -22.60 -17.50
CA MET A 1 -14.30 -21.78 -16.94
C MET A 1 -13.66 -20.49 -16.44
N GLN A 2 -13.70 -19.44 -17.27
CA GLN A 2 -13.27 -18.10 -16.87
C GLN A 2 -14.30 -17.59 -15.85
N LYS A 3 -13.90 -17.44 -14.59
CA LYS A 3 -14.69 -16.69 -13.61
C LYS A 3 -14.62 -15.22 -14.03
N ASN A 4 -15.77 -14.63 -14.38
CA ASN A 4 -15.94 -13.18 -14.50
C ASN A 4 -15.56 -12.54 -13.15
N MET A 5 -14.38 -11.94 -13.07
CA MET A 5 -13.92 -11.16 -11.92
C MET A 5 -14.14 -9.66 -12.10
N ASP A 6 -15.13 -9.27 -12.90
CA ASP A 6 -15.45 -7.85 -13.19
C ASP A 6 -16.45 -7.22 -12.19
N THR A 7 -16.78 -7.92 -11.11
CA THR A 7 -17.57 -7.35 -10.01
C THR A 7 -16.69 -7.12 -8.82
N CYS A 8 -16.72 -5.90 -8.26
CA CYS A 8 -16.07 -5.59 -6.98
C CYS A 8 -16.35 -6.71 -5.98
N PRO A 9 -15.32 -7.35 -5.39
CA PRO A 9 -15.53 -8.47 -4.46
C PRO A 9 -16.39 -8.01 -3.30
N GLN A 10 -17.29 -8.87 -2.83
CA GLN A 10 -18.02 -8.61 -1.60
C GLN A 10 -17.01 -8.52 -0.46
N LEU A 11 -16.96 -7.38 0.24
CA LEU A 11 -16.04 -7.11 1.34
C LEU A 11 -16.82 -7.10 2.65
N THR A 12 -16.18 -7.58 3.71
CA THR A 12 -16.72 -7.51 5.07
C THR A 12 -15.71 -6.76 5.96
N ILE A 13 -16.19 -5.79 6.73
CA ILE A 13 -15.35 -5.07 7.68
C ILE A 13 -15.27 -5.87 8.98
N GLU A 14 -14.05 -6.05 9.47
CA GLU A 14 -13.75 -6.70 10.74
C GLU A 14 -12.84 -5.82 11.59
N VAL A 15 -12.99 -5.90 12.91
CA VAL A 15 -12.14 -5.18 13.86
C VAL A 15 -10.99 -6.10 14.29
N THR A 16 -9.78 -5.61 14.20
CA THR A 16 -8.57 -6.34 14.58
C THR A 16 -8.26 -6.21 16.07
N ASP A 17 -7.30 -6.99 16.59
CA ASP A 17 -6.96 -7.02 18.02
C ASP A 17 -6.45 -5.64 18.54
N ASP A 18 -5.90 -4.76 17.70
CA ASP A 18 -5.48 -3.41 18.07
C ASP A 18 -6.59 -2.34 17.97
N GLY A 19 -7.80 -2.77 17.63
CA GLY A 19 -8.97 -1.92 17.49
C GLY A 19 -9.10 -1.23 16.14
N SER A 20 -8.16 -1.40 15.23
CA SER A 20 -8.28 -0.93 13.86
C SER A 20 -9.18 -1.84 13.02
N ALA A 21 -9.71 -1.32 11.92
CA ALA A 21 -10.51 -2.11 10.99
C ALA A 21 -9.63 -2.79 9.92
N THR A 22 -10.10 -3.92 9.42
CA THR A 22 -9.58 -4.55 8.20
C THR A 22 -10.73 -4.99 7.30
N LEU A 23 -10.44 -5.31 6.06
CA LEU A 23 -11.40 -5.85 5.11
C LEU A 23 -11.13 -7.34 4.91
N PHE A 24 -12.15 -8.15 5.08
CA PHE A 24 -12.14 -9.56 4.70
C PHE A 24 -12.70 -9.73 3.29
N VAL A 25 -12.01 -10.53 2.47
CA VAL A 25 -12.39 -10.87 1.09
C VAL A 25 -12.83 -12.33 1.04
N PRO A 26 -14.12 -12.65 1.13
CA PRO A 26 -14.60 -14.02 1.17
C PRO A 26 -14.17 -14.87 -0.03
N ALA A 27 -14.06 -14.25 -1.21
CA ALA A 27 -13.66 -14.94 -2.43
C ALA A 27 -12.21 -15.45 -2.40
N LEU A 28 -11.35 -14.79 -1.63
CA LEU A 28 -9.94 -15.16 -1.42
C LEU A 28 -9.73 -15.87 -0.09
N ASP A 29 -10.70 -15.81 0.84
CA ASP A 29 -10.53 -16.21 2.24
C ASP A 29 -9.27 -15.56 2.83
N GLU A 30 -9.19 -14.22 2.71
CA GLU A 30 -8.03 -13.43 3.12
C GLU A 30 -8.45 -12.03 3.60
N HIS A 31 -7.63 -11.44 4.48
CA HIS A 31 -7.81 -10.07 4.96
C HIS A 31 -6.82 -9.12 4.28
N TYR A 32 -7.20 -7.84 4.17
CA TYR A 32 -6.29 -6.79 3.68
C TYR A 32 -5.10 -6.59 4.63
N HIS A 33 -5.34 -6.69 5.93
CA HIS A 33 -4.30 -6.56 6.97
C HIS A 33 -4.48 -7.66 8.02
N SER A 34 -3.46 -7.87 8.83
CA SER A 34 -3.47 -8.84 9.92
C SER A 34 -4.64 -8.61 10.89
N VAL A 35 -5.34 -9.67 11.26
CA VAL A 35 -6.35 -9.63 12.34
C VAL A 35 -5.76 -9.29 13.71
N LYS A 36 -4.41 -9.35 13.85
CA LYS A 36 -3.69 -8.94 15.06
C LYS A 36 -3.57 -7.44 15.22
N GLY A 37 -3.75 -6.68 14.13
CA GLY A 37 -3.73 -5.24 14.16
C GLY A 37 -3.29 -4.67 12.82
N ALA A 38 -4.23 -4.07 12.07
CA ALA A 38 -3.94 -3.44 10.80
C ALA A 38 -3.00 -2.25 10.97
N LEU A 39 -3.27 -1.40 11.96
CA LEU A 39 -2.45 -0.23 12.26
C LEU A 39 -1.05 -0.63 12.72
N THR A 40 -0.97 -1.59 13.66
CA THR A 40 0.31 -2.09 14.20
C THR A 40 1.19 -2.71 13.12
N GLU A 41 0.62 -3.52 12.24
CA GLU A 41 1.32 -4.15 11.13
C GLU A 41 1.85 -3.11 10.14
N SER A 42 0.99 -2.20 9.67
CA SER A 42 1.35 -1.15 8.73
C SER A 42 2.42 -0.21 9.30
N GLN A 43 2.28 0.20 10.56
CA GLN A 43 3.27 1.02 11.25
C GLN A 43 4.63 0.32 11.31
N HIS A 44 4.65 -0.93 11.75
CA HIS A 44 5.91 -1.67 11.89
C HIS A 44 6.60 -1.92 10.55
N ILE A 45 5.89 -2.48 9.57
CA ILE A 45 6.51 -2.96 8.33
C ILE A 45 6.85 -1.82 7.38
N PHE A 46 5.92 -0.88 7.19
CA PHE A 46 6.06 0.12 6.13
C PHE A 46 6.66 1.43 6.66
N ILE A 47 6.32 1.84 7.88
CA ILE A 47 6.89 3.05 8.44
C ILE A 47 8.21 2.76 9.17
N ASP A 48 8.20 1.88 10.17
CA ASP A 48 9.40 1.69 10.99
C ASP A 48 10.51 0.99 10.21
N MET A 49 10.21 -0.13 9.52
CA MET A 49 11.21 -0.89 8.77
C MET A 49 11.43 -0.36 7.34
N GLY A 50 10.51 0.42 6.77
CA GLY A 50 10.60 1.02 5.45
C GLY A 50 11.04 2.48 5.50
N LEU A 51 10.08 3.38 5.71
CA LEU A 51 10.27 4.84 5.61
C LEU A 51 11.38 5.37 6.52
N ASN A 52 11.42 4.91 7.77
CA ASN A 52 12.41 5.37 8.75
C ASN A 52 13.84 4.87 8.46
N HIS A 53 13.99 3.80 7.67
CA HIS A 53 15.29 3.33 7.18
C HIS A 53 15.71 3.96 5.85
N CYS A 54 14.77 4.55 5.11
CA CYS A 54 15.08 5.26 3.88
C CYS A 54 15.73 6.61 4.19
N THR A 55 17.01 6.78 3.84
CA THR A 55 17.79 7.99 4.14
C THR A 55 17.71 9.09 3.09
N VAL A 56 16.99 8.85 1.99
CA VAL A 56 16.80 9.83 0.92
C VAL A 56 15.97 11.01 1.43
N ALA A 57 16.43 12.24 1.23
CA ALA A 57 15.76 13.42 1.77
C ALA A 57 14.35 13.63 1.18
N HIS A 58 14.18 13.33 -0.10
CA HIS A 58 12.92 13.46 -0.85
C HIS A 58 12.60 12.12 -1.53
N PRO A 59 12.13 11.08 -0.80
CA PRO A 59 11.95 9.77 -1.37
C PRO A 59 10.75 9.72 -2.31
N HIS A 60 10.95 9.00 -3.41
CA HIS A 60 9.89 8.51 -4.26
C HIS A 60 9.49 7.11 -3.78
N ILE A 61 8.27 6.96 -3.33
CA ILE A 61 7.72 5.70 -2.79
C ILE A 61 6.77 5.10 -3.81
N LEU A 62 6.85 3.77 -3.99
CA LEU A 62 5.88 2.99 -4.76
C LEU A 62 5.20 2.00 -3.82
N GLU A 63 3.89 2.03 -3.77
CA GLU A 63 3.07 1.02 -3.09
C GLU A 63 2.35 0.14 -4.11
N ILE A 64 2.54 -1.17 -3.96
CA ILE A 64 1.81 -2.20 -4.70
C ILE A 64 0.65 -2.68 -3.84
N GLY A 65 -0.58 -2.36 -4.25
CA GLY A 65 -1.79 -2.60 -3.48
C GLY A 65 -2.10 -1.44 -2.54
N LEU A 66 -2.60 -0.31 -3.08
CA LEU A 66 -3.00 0.84 -2.26
C LEU A 66 -4.11 0.48 -1.26
N GLY A 67 -5.03 -0.40 -1.67
CA GLY A 67 -6.06 -1.01 -0.83
C GLY A 67 -6.84 -0.02 0.02
N THR A 68 -6.75 -0.17 1.33
CA THR A 68 -7.43 0.69 2.32
C THR A 68 -6.81 2.09 2.45
N GLY A 69 -5.67 2.33 1.80
CA GLY A 69 -4.92 3.58 1.92
C GLY A 69 -4.20 3.78 3.26
N LEU A 70 -4.15 2.76 4.13
CA LEU A 70 -3.58 2.88 5.46
C LEU A 70 -2.09 3.19 5.44
N ASN A 71 -1.30 2.48 4.61
CA ASN A 71 0.14 2.72 4.48
C ASN A 71 0.44 4.12 3.93
N CYS A 72 -0.33 4.55 2.92
CA CYS A 72 -0.27 5.89 2.38
C CYS A 72 -0.59 6.95 3.44
N PHE A 73 -1.63 6.72 4.25
CA PHE A 73 -2.05 7.63 5.31
C PHE A 73 -0.99 7.76 6.41
N LEU A 74 -0.42 6.66 6.89
CA LEU A 74 0.66 6.68 7.87
C LEU A 74 1.91 7.38 7.33
N THR A 75 2.23 7.14 6.05
CA THR A 75 3.33 7.82 5.36
C THR A 75 3.08 9.32 5.26
N TYR A 76 1.86 9.75 4.93
CA TYR A 76 1.46 11.15 4.94
C TYR A 76 1.66 11.81 6.31
N LEU A 77 1.21 11.16 7.39
CA LEU A 77 1.38 11.68 8.75
C LEU A 77 2.86 11.81 9.12
N SER A 78 3.65 10.79 8.79
CA SER A 78 5.10 10.79 9.02
C SER A 78 5.82 11.89 8.22
N SER A 79 5.39 12.16 6.96
CA SER A 79 5.96 13.24 6.15
C SER A 79 5.78 14.61 6.80
N LYS A 80 4.63 14.84 7.42
CA LYS A 80 4.34 16.08 8.12
C LYS A 80 5.10 16.22 9.44
N GLU A 81 5.15 15.14 10.22
CA GLU A 81 5.87 15.11 11.49
C GLU A 81 7.36 15.35 11.30
N GLN A 82 7.97 14.71 10.28
CA GLN A 82 9.39 14.81 9.97
C GLN A 82 9.73 16.01 9.06
N ASN A 83 8.73 16.76 8.59
CA ASN A 83 8.87 17.81 7.57
C ASN A 83 9.67 17.32 6.34
N ARG A 84 9.33 16.13 5.85
CA ARG A 84 10.03 15.42 4.79
C ARG A 84 9.17 15.36 3.54
N ASN A 85 9.65 15.90 2.44
CA ASN A 85 8.92 15.90 1.18
C ASN A 85 8.90 14.48 0.58
N ILE A 86 7.72 13.96 0.33
CA ILE A 86 7.50 12.61 -0.21
C ILE A 86 6.67 12.69 -1.48
N HIS A 87 7.11 12.00 -2.52
CA HIS A 87 6.29 11.68 -3.67
C HIS A 87 5.85 10.21 -3.55
N TYR A 88 4.55 10.00 -3.42
CA TYR A 88 3.96 8.68 -3.18
C TYR A 88 3.15 8.23 -4.39
N THR A 89 3.52 7.09 -4.95
CA THR A 89 2.77 6.44 -6.03
C THR A 89 2.12 5.17 -5.49
N GLY A 90 0.81 5.05 -5.59
CA GLY A 90 0.07 3.84 -5.20
C GLY A 90 -0.65 3.25 -6.40
N ILE A 91 -0.44 1.95 -6.69
CA ILE A 91 -1.20 1.23 -7.72
C ILE A 91 -2.24 0.33 -7.09
N GLU A 92 -3.48 0.40 -7.60
CA GLU A 92 -4.60 -0.40 -7.14
C GLU A 92 -5.45 -0.87 -8.33
N ARG A 93 -5.80 -2.14 -8.32
CA ARG A 93 -6.63 -2.73 -9.38
C ARG A 93 -8.13 -2.57 -9.13
N TYR A 94 -8.53 -2.58 -7.86
CA TYR A 94 -9.93 -2.56 -7.43
C TYR A 94 -10.16 -1.47 -6.37
N PRO A 95 -10.20 -0.19 -6.77
CA PRO A 95 -10.41 0.90 -5.84
C PRO A 95 -11.64 0.69 -4.96
N LEU A 96 -11.50 0.98 -3.67
CA LEU A 96 -12.59 0.87 -2.71
C LEU A 96 -13.62 1.98 -2.95
N ASN A 97 -14.90 1.67 -2.71
CA ASN A 97 -15.96 2.67 -2.74
C ASN A 97 -15.95 3.53 -1.46
N GLU A 98 -16.58 4.68 -1.56
CA GLU A 98 -16.65 5.69 -0.50
C GLU A 98 -17.26 5.15 0.79
N GLU A 99 -18.31 4.33 0.71
CA GLU A 99 -18.98 3.74 1.87
C GLU A 99 -18.02 2.85 2.68
N THR A 100 -17.25 1.99 1.99
CA THR A 100 -16.24 1.13 2.63
C THR A 100 -15.15 1.96 3.30
N ILE A 101 -14.67 3.02 2.63
CA ILE A 101 -13.64 3.92 3.16
C ILE A 101 -14.12 4.60 4.45
N HIS A 102 -15.35 5.08 4.46
CA HIS A 102 -15.93 5.70 5.67
C HIS A 102 -16.09 4.70 6.82
N GLN A 103 -16.44 3.46 6.52
CA GLN A 103 -16.63 2.42 7.55
C GLN A 103 -15.30 1.94 8.15
N LEU A 104 -14.17 2.02 7.44
CA LEU A 104 -12.84 1.69 7.97
C LEU A 104 -12.39 2.62 9.10
N ASP A 105 -12.78 3.88 9.05
CA ASP A 105 -12.63 4.92 10.08
C ASP A 105 -11.23 5.02 10.73
N TYR A 106 -10.16 4.75 9.99
CA TYR A 106 -8.78 4.90 10.49
C TYR A 106 -8.49 6.29 11.03
N ALA A 107 -9.15 7.29 10.44
CA ALA A 107 -8.98 8.68 10.85
C ALA A 107 -9.39 8.95 12.31
N THR A 108 -10.47 8.32 12.78
CA THR A 108 -10.92 8.44 14.17
C THR A 108 -9.97 7.68 15.11
N LEU A 109 -9.50 6.51 14.71
CA LEU A 109 -8.58 5.69 15.48
C LEU A 109 -7.24 6.40 15.71
N ILE A 110 -6.66 7.02 14.68
CA ILE A 110 -5.37 7.71 14.75
C ILE A 110 -5.51 9.08 15.41
N GLY A 111 -6.67 9.71 15.28
CA GLY A 111 -6.98 11.00 15.93
C GLY A 111 -7.88 11.90 15.07
N LYS A 112 -8.89 12.49 15.69
CA LYS A 112 -9.95 13.26 15.01
C LYS A 112 -9.46 14.40 14.11
N GLY A 113 -8.23 14.89 14.30
CA GLY A 113 -7.64 15.94 13.47
C GLY A 113 -7.20 15.48 12.07
N HIS A 114 -7.16 14.18 11.81
CA HIS A 114 -6.57 13.60 10.60
C HIS A 114 -7.60 13.12 9.56
N ALA A 115 -8.91 13.16 9.89
CA ALA A 115 -9.98 12.68 9.02
C ALA A 115 -9.94 13.28 7.62
N LYS A 116 -9.76 14.60 7.53
CA LYS A 116 -9.66 15.29 6.24
C LYS A 116 -8.53 14.76 5.36
N ALA A 117 -7.39 14.42 5.96
CA ALA A 117 -6.24 13.92 5.21
C ALA A 117 -6.48 12.50 4.70
N TYR A 118 -7.08 11.64 5.52
CA TYR A 118 -7.42 10.26 5.10
C TYR A 118 -8.40 10.27 3.92
N TYR A 119 -9.48 11.02 4.02
CA TYR A 119 -10.44 11.11 2.91
C TYR A 119 -9.85 11.77 1.67
N ALA A 120 -9.00 12.79 1.81
CA ALA A 120 -8.32 13.42 0.68
C ALA A 120 -7.42 12.45 -0.12
N ILE A 121 -6.84 11.41 0.52
CA ILE A 121 -6.11 10.34 -0.18
C ILE A 121 -7.04 9.60 -1.14
N HIS A 122 -8.23 9.25 -0.69
CA HIS A 122 -9.19 8.52 -1.51
C HIS A 122 -9.86 9.39 -2.58
N GLU A 123 -10.19 10.64 -2.26
CA GLU A 123 -10.78 11.63 -3.16
C GLU A 123 -9.81 12.14 -4.22
N ALA A 124 -8.49 12.00 -4.01
CA ALA A 124 -7.49 12.42 -4.99
C ALA A 124 -7.76 11.80 -6.37
N GLU A 125 -7.60 12.60 -7.43
CA GLU A 125 -7.79 12.13 -8.80
C GLU A 125 -6.77 11.03 -9.16
N TRP A 126 -7.22 10.00 -9.86
CA TRP A 126 -6.36 8.96 -10.43
C TRP A 126 -5.54 9.51 -11.62
N GLU A 127 -4.38 8.90 -11.89
CA GLU A 127 -3.48 9.21 -13.00
C GLU A 127 -2.94 10.66 -12.99
N LYS A 128 -2.92 11.29 -11.82
CA LYS A 128 -2.44 12.66 -11.65
C LYS A 128 -1.67 12.82 -10.33
N ASP A 129 -0.69 13.71 -10.36
CA ASP A 129 -0.06 14.20 -9.14
C ASP A 129 -1.00 15.16 -8.41
N VAL A 130 -1.35 14.81 -7.18
CA VAL A 130 -2.19 15.62 -6.29
C VAL A 130 -1.39 16.00 -5.06
N HIS A 131 -1.22 17.31 -4.82
CA HIS A 131 -0.57 17.82 -3.61
C HIS A 131 -1.53 17.78 -2.44
N LEU A 132 -1.38 16.81 -1.54
CA LEU A 132 -2.18 16.70 -0.33
C LEU A 132 -1.70 17.65 0.79
N SER A 133 -0.43 18.03 0.73
CA SER A 133 0.18 19.04 1.62
C SER A 133 1.47 19.58 0.99
N ASP A 134 2.13 20.53 1.65
CA ASP A 134 3.43 21.08 1.24
C ASP A 134 4.55 20.00 1.23
N THR A 135 4.36 18.90 1.95
CA THR A 135 5.35 17.82 2.09
C THR A 135 4.92 16.51 1.44
N PHE A 136 3.73 16.44 0.81
CA PHE A 136 3.23 15.17 0.29
C PHE A 136 2.49 15.32 -1.04
N THR A 137 3.04 14.69 -2.07
CA THR A 137 2.40 14.53 -3.37
C THR A 137 1.99 13.09 -3.56
N LEU A 138 0.72 12.86 -3.90
CA LEU A 138 0.14 11.53 -4.17
C LEU A 138 -0.13 11.38 -5.66
N HIS A 139 0.30 10.26 -6.23
CA HIS A 139 -0.04 9.77 -7.55
C HIS A 139 -0.73 8.41 -7.45
N LYS A 140 -2.02 8.34 -7.76
CA LYS A 140 -2.75 7.06 -7.76
C LYS A 140 -2.84 6.51 -9.18
N ILE A 141 -2.59 5.22 -9.33
CA ILE A 141 -2.69 4.47 -10.59
C ILE A 141 -3.80 3.42 -10.44
N GLU A 142 -4.84 3.51 -11.26
CA GLU A 142 -5.83 2.45 -11.36
C GLU A 142 -5.38 1.42 -12.38
N GLY A 143 -4.88 0.27 -11.93
CA GLY A 143 -4.31 -0.71 -12.85
C GLY A 143 -3.84 -2.00 -12.20
N ASP A 144 -3.56 -2.96 -13.08
CA ASP A 144 -3.00 -4.25 -12.69
C ASP A 144 -1.48 -4.16 -12.65
N PHE A 145 -0.89 -4.28 -11.47
CA PHE A 145 0.56 -4.26 -11.26
C PHE A 145 1.29 -5.27 -12.17
N THR A 146 0.72 -6.45 -12.39
CA THR A 146 1.36 -7.51 -13.18
C THR A 146 1.58 -7.13 -14.65
N GLN A 147 0.88 -6.10 -15.13
CA GLN A 147 0.91 -5.63 -16.51
C GLN A 147 1.37 -4.17 -16.64
N TYR A 148 1.56 -3.48 -15.51
CA TYR A 148 1.88 -2.06 -15.52
C TYR A 148 3.36 -1.80 -15.83
N ASN A 149 3.61 -0.85 -16.70
CA ASN A 149 4.97 -0.44 -17.07
C ASN A 149 5.37 0.86 -16.37
N PHE A 150 5.99 0.75 -15.21
CA PHE A 150 6.42 1.90 -14.42
C PHE A 150 7.46 2.75 -15.16
N GLN A 151 7.25 4.07 -15.17
CA GLN A 151 8.11 5.06 -15.84
C GLN A 151 8.93 5.84 -14.82
N GLY A 152 9.31 5.41 -13.75
CA GLY A 152 10.04 6.16 -12.74
C GLY A 152 11.14 5.36 -12.08
N LYS A 153 11.74 5.99 -11.08
CA LYS A 153 12.67 5.38 -10.16
C LYS A 153 12.18 5.63 -8.73
N TYR A 154 12.25 4.61 -7.91
CA TYR A 154 11.73 4.62 -6.55
C TYR A 154 12.84 4.33 -5.54
N ASP A 155 12.81 5.03 -4.43
CA ASP A 155 13.75 4.85 -3.32
C ASP A 155 13.24 3.85 -2.29
N LEU A 156 11.92 3.67 -2.25
CA LEU A 156 11.25 2.77 -1.33
C LEU A 156 10.06 2.12 -2.03
N VAL A 157 9.94 0.80 -1.88
CA VAL A 157 8.80 0.03 -2.38
C VAL A 157 8.09 -0.63 -1.22
N TYR A 158 6.80 -0.38 -1.09
CA TYR A 158 5.88 -1.11 -0.23
C TYR A 158 5.21 -2.20 -1.07
N PHE A 159 5.52 -3.45 -0.80
CA PHE A 159 4.91 -4.57 -1.52
C PHE A 159 3.85 -5.21 -0.62
N ASP A 160 2.60 -4.78 -0.79
CA ASP A 160 1.46 -5.11 0.06
C ASP A 160 0.34 -5.82 -0.71
N ALA A 161 0.70 -6.87 -1.44
CA ALA A 161 -0.24 -7.76 -2.13
C ALA A 161 -0.75 -8.87 -1.19
N PHE A 162 -1.90 -9.46 -1.49
CA PHE A 162 -2.40 -10.65 -0.78
C PHE A 162 -1.38 -11.80 -0.80
N ALA A 163 -1.49 -12.71 0.18
CA ALA A 163 -0.53 -13.79 0.38
C ALA A 163 -0.25 -14.60 -0.90
N PRO A 164 0.97 -15.15 -1.07
CA PRO A 164 1.35 -15.94 -2.27
C PRO A 164 0.42 -17.11 -2.57
N GLU A 165 -0.24 -17.68 -1.56
CA GLU A 165 -1.23 -18.76 -1.72
C GLU A 165 -2.57 -18.28 -2.23
N LYS A 166 -2.88 -16.99 -2.03
CA LYS A 166 -4.16 -16.39 -2.39
C LYS A 166 -4.09 -15.67 -3.73
N GLN A 167 -2.93 -15.09 -4.03
CA GLN A 167 -2.69 -14.28 -5.22
C GLN A 167 -1.29 -14.58 -5.81
N PRO A 168 -1.02 -15.85 -6.24
CA PRO A 168 0.31 -16.28 -6.66
C PRO A 168 0.88 -15.47 -7.84
N GLU A 169 0.02 -14.94 -8.72
CA GLU A 169 0.42 -14.11 -9.86
C GLU A 169 1.14 -12.81 -9.44
N MET A 170 0.91 -12.31 -8.25
CA MET A 170 1.59 -11.13 -7.71
C MET A 170 3.02 -11.43 -7.24
N TRP A 171 3.37 -12.72 -7.08
CA TRP A 171 4.62 -13.17 -6.46
C TRP A 171 5.54 -13.90 -7.46
N GLU A 172 5.39 -13.62 -8.74
CA GLU A 172 6.26 -14.18 -9.76
C GLU A 172 7.65 -13.51 -9.75
N GLN A 173 8.71 -14.30 -10.00
CA GLN A 173 10.09 -13.82 -10.06
C GLN A 173 10.27 -12.61 -10.99
N SER A 174 9.62 -12.66 -12.16
CA SER A 174 9.64 -11.59 -13.16
C SER A 174 9.17 -10.24 -12.64
N LEU A 175 8.21 -10.22 -11.71
CA LEU A 175 7.70 -8.98 -11.12
C LEU A 175 8.71 -8.36 -10.15
N PHE A 176 9.43 -9.18 -9.38
CA PHE A 176 10.52 -8.67 -8.53
C PHE A 176 11.69 -8.13 -9.36
N GLU A 177 11.97 -8.71 -10.51
CA GLU A 177 12.95 -8.18 -11.46
C GLU A 177 12.49 -6.83 -12.06
N VAL A 178 11.18 -6.64 -12.31
CA VAL A 178 10.62 -5.35 -12.72
C VAL A 178 10.80 -4.32 -11.60
N LEU A 179 10.45 -4.68 -10.35
CA LEU A 179 10.63 -3.79 -9.21
C LEU A 179 12.10 -3.41 -9.02
N TYR A 180 13.01 -4.37 -9.09
CA TYR A 180 14.46 -4.09 -9.00
C TYR A 180 14.93 -3.08 -10.05
N LYS A 181 14.46 -3.20 -11.30
CA LYS A 181 14.80 -2.28 -12.39
C LYS A 181 14.31 -0.86 -12.17
N VAL A 182 13.18 -0.68 -11.47
CA VAL A 182 12.61 0.65 -11.19
C VAL A 182 13.01 1.20 -9.82
N MET A 183 13.79 0.47 -9.04
CA MET A 183 14.37 0.98 -7.80
C MET A 183 15.67 1.74 -8.06
N ASN A 184 15.92 2.77 -7.26
CA ASN A 184 17.19 3.46 -7.19
C ASN A 184 18.24 2.58 -6.49
N PRO A 185 19.55 2.75 -6.82
CA PRO A 185 20.61 2.09 -6.05
C PRO A 185 20.52 2.45 -4.55
N GLY A 186 20.52 1.42 -3.70
CA GLY A 186 20.32 1.59 -2.26
C GLY A 186 18.85 1.74 -1.84
N GLY A 187 17.92 1.58 -2.77
CA GLY A 187 16.48 1.55 -2.48
C GLY A 187 16.09 0.38 -1.57
N ILE A 188 15.00 0.55 -0.86
CA ILE A 188 14.48 -0.43 0.12
C ILE A 188 13.17 -1.00 -0.40
N LEU A 189 12.96 -2.31 -0.25
CA LEU A 189 11.67 -2.95 -0.43
C LEU A 189 11.23 -3.56 0.90
N THR A 190 10.00 -3.26 1.30
CA THR A 190 9.35 -3.86 2.47
C THR A 190 8.13 -4.66 2.07
N THR A 191 7.90 -5.76 2.77
CA THR A 191 6.70 -6.60 2.65
C THR A 191 6.44 -7.32 3.96
N TYR A 192 5.19 -7.59 4.27
CA TYR A 192 4.83 -8.41 5.44
C TYR A 192 5.19 -9.89 5.25
N CYS A 193 5.39 -10.34 4.02
CA CYS A 193 5.59 -11.75 3.71
C CYS A 193 7.02 -12.21 3.98
N ALA A 194 7.24 -12.88 5.12
CA ALA A 194 8.53 -13.40 5.54
C ALA A 194 8.84 -14.82 5.02
N LYS A 195 8.09 -15.33 4.02
CA LYS A 195 8.26 -16.70 3.51
C LYS A 195 9.61 -16.88 2.82
N GLY A 196 10.26 -18.04 3.07
CA GLY A 196 11.56 -18.34 2.50
C GLY A 196 11.61 -18.35 0.96
N ILE A 197 10.48 -18.67 0.29
CA ILE A 197 10.39 -18.60 -1.16
C ILE A 197 10.45 -17.15 -1.66
N VAL A 198 9.72 -16.24 -1.02
CA VAL A 198 9.73 -14.80 -1.35
C VAL A 198 11.12 -14.21 -1.12
N ARG A 199 11.75 -14.54 0.01
CA ARG A 199 13.11 -14.10 0.30
C ARG A 199 14.10 -14.54 -0.80
N ARG A 200 14.00 -15.78 -1.28
CA ARG A 200 14.86 -16.27 -2.38
C ARG A 200 14.60 -15.52 -3.69
N MET A 201 13.34 -15.23 -4.00
CA MET A 201 12.98 -14.44 -5.20
C MET A 201 13.60 -13.04 -5.16
N LEU A 202 13.49 -12.36 -4.02
CA LEU A 202 14.09 -11.04 -3.80
C LEU A 202 15.63 -11.07 -3.89
N GLN A 203 16.28 -12.17 -3.45
CA GLN A 203 17.73 -12.34 -3.58
C GLN A 203 18.18 -12.63 -5.00
N THR A 204 17.28 -13.13 -5.85
CA THR A 204 17.56 -13.50 -7.24
C THR A 204 17.33 -12.31 -8.19
N ALA A 205 16.43 -11.42 -7.87
CA ALA A 205 16.17 -10.20 -8.62
C ALA A 205 17.31 -9.19 -8.48
#